data_39be445aa7b372dfd4884415106d4a8b
#
_entry.id   39be445aa7b372dfd4884415106d4a8b
#
_cell.length_a   1.000
_cell.length_b   1.000
_cell.length_c   1.000
_cell.angle_alpha   90.00
_cell.angle_beta   90.00
_cell.angle_gamma   90.00
#
_symmetry.space_group_name_H-M   'P 1'
#
loop_
_entity.id
_entity.type
_entity.pdbx_description
1 polymer ?
#
loop_
_entity_poly.entity_id
_entity_poly.type
_entity_poly.pdbx_seq_one_letter_code
_entity_poly.pdbx_strand_id
1 'polypeptide(L)'
;MNLRDEILAEHSKRQTAKIVDWVGTDPKRFGELMKLFLGDVYRITQRAGWPLSNCVKLHPELIQPYFSQLLKQLERDDVHVAVRRNVVRLLQFVDIPKRYQGRIFDACYNLLADPAQPVAVRVFSMTVAAKIANDQPELLGELRMIATKYPQVATAGFRSRSRRVLGV
;
A
#
# COMPACT_ATOMS: atom_id res chain seq x y z
N MET A 1 -21.05 -5.51 -15.35
CA MET A 1 -19.91 -6.45 -15.11
C MET A 1 -20.09 -7.07 -13.73
N ASN A 2 -19.96 -8.38 -13.58
CA ASN A 2 -19.82 -8.99 -12.25
C ASN A 2 -18.34 -8.89 -11.84
N LEU A 3 -18.01 -7.89 -11.03
CA LEU A 3 -16.62 -7.58 -10.69
C LEU A 3 -15.91 -8.72 -9.92
N ARG A 4 -16.66 -9.48 -9.09
CA ARG A 4 -16.11 -10.63 -8.37
C ARG A 4 -15.64 -11.73 -9.32
N ASP A 5 -16.47 -12.06 -10.30
CA ASP A 5 -16.15 -13.10 -11.28
C ASP A 5 -14.96 -12.66 -12.16
N GLU A 6 -14.91 -11.41 -12.54
CA GLU A 6 -13.80 -10.84 -13.31
C GLU A 6 -12.45 -10.88 -12.53
N ILE A 7 -12.46 -10.60 -11.23
CA ILE A 7 -11.28 -10.71 -10.37
C ILE A 7 -10.82 -12.19 -10.26
N LEU A 8 -11.75 -13.12 -10.24
CA LEU A 8 -11.44 -14.55 -10.11
C LEU A 8 -11.06 -15.21 -11.43
N ALA A 9 -11.52 -14.69 -12.57
CA ALA A 9 -11.30 -15.27 -13.88
C ALA A 9 -9.81 -15.38 -14.23
N GLU A 10 -9.06 -14.28 -14.08
CA GLU A 10 -7.66 -14.23 -14.48
C GLU A 10 -6.88 -13.21 -13.61
N HIS A 11 -5.62 -13.50 -13.33
CA HIS A 11 -4.70 -12.57 -12.65
C HIS A 11 -3.60 -12.13 -13.61
N SER A 12 -3.95 -11.28 -14.57
CA SER A 12 -3.08 -10.78 -15.62
C SER A 12 -3.14 -9.27 -15.76
N LYS A 13 -2.17 -8.71 -16.49
CA LYS A 13 -2.15 -7.30 -16.85
C LYS A 13 -3.38 -6.91 -17.67
N ARG A 14 -3.80 -7.76 -18.62
CA ARG A 14 -4.98 -7.54 -19.46
C ARG A 14 -6.26 -7.46 -18.62
N GLN A 15 -6.45 -8.43 -17.72
CA GLN A 15 -7.62 -8.47 -16.85
C GLN A 15 -7.63 -7.29 -15.87
N THR A 16 -6.47 -6.93 -15.35
CA THR A 16 -6.32 -5.74 -14.51
C THR A 16 -6.74 -4.48 -15.27
N ALA A 17 -6.27 -4.29 -16.51
CA ALA A 17 -6.63 -3.14 -17.33
C ALA A 17 -8.14 -3.08 -17.59
N LYS A 18 -8.78 -4.23 -17.96
CA LYS A 18 -10.23 -4.32 -18.14
C LYS A 18 -11.01 -3.84 -16.91
N ILE A 19 -10.59 -4.22 -15.71
CA ILE A 19 -11.23 -3.80 -14.46
C ILE A 19 -11.01 -2.31 -14.22
N VAL A 20 -9.80 -1.80 -14.43
CA VAL A 20 -9.46 -0.38 -14.27
C VAL A 20 -10.28 0.49 -15.23
N ASP A 21 -10.36 0.11 -16.50
CA ASP A 21 -11.15 0.82 -17.50
C ASP A 21 -12.65 0.82 -17.15
N TRP A 22 -13.16 -0.30 -16.62
CA TRP A 22 -14.56 -0.37 -16.18
C TRP A 22 -14.82 0.51 -14.96
N VAL A 23 -13.89 0.58 -14.00
CA VAL A 23 -14.00 1.46 -12.84
C VAL A 23 -13.96 2.94 -13.28
N GLY A 24 -13.00 3.29 -14.12
CA GLY A 24 -12.80 4.66 -14.59
C GLY A 24 -12.76 5.65 -13.41
N THR A 25 -13.54 6.72 -13.54
CA THR A 25 -13.72 7.76 -12.51
C THR A 25 -14.98 7.57 -11.66
N ASP A 26 -15.69 6.43 -11.79
CA ASP A 26 -16.96 6.20 -11.11
C ASP A 26 -16.76 5.78 -9.64
N PRO A 27 -17.17 6.63 -8.66
CA PRO A 27 -16.99 6.31 -7.24
C PRO A 27 -17.77 5.08 -6.77
N LYS A 28 -18.91 4.77 -7.42
CA LYS A 28 -19.72 3.57 -7.07
C LYS A 28 -18.98 2.30 -7.47
N ARG A 29 -18.48 2.24 -8.70
CA ARG A 29 -17.68 1.10 -9.20
C ARG A 29 -16.37 0.95 -8.42
N PHE A 30 -15.70 2.06 -8.09
CA PHE A 30 -14.56 2.03 -7.20
C PHE A 30 -14.93 1.48 -5.81
N GLY A 31 -16.07 1.88 -5.27
CA GLY A 31 -16.60 1.36 -4.00
C GLY A 31 -16.85 -0.15 -4.02
N GLU A 32 -17.36 -0.70 -5.13
CA GLU A 32 -17.49 -2.15 -5.32
C GLU A 32 -16.13 -2.85 -5.27
N LEU A 33 -15.11 -2.30 -5.94
CA LEU A 33 -13.74 -2.83 -5.92
C LEU A 33 -13.14 -2.75 -4.50
N MET A 34 -13.33 -1.64 -3.79
CA MET A 34 -12.92 -1.46 -2.40
C MET A 34 -13.58 -2.47 -1.46
N LYS A 35 -14.88 -2.71 -1.60
CA LYS A 35 -15.61 -3.71 -0.81
C LYS A 35 -15.04 -5.11 -0.99
N LEU A 36 -14.68 -5.49 -2.21
CA LEU A 36 -14.03 -6.77 -2.50
C LEU A 36 -12.61 -6.85 -1.94
N PHE A 37 -11.87 -5.74 -2.01
CA PHE A 37 -10.51 -5.64 -1.44
C PHE A 37 -10.50 -5.74 0.09
N LEU A 38 -11.48 -5.13 0.76
CA LEU A 38 -11.60 -5.12 2.23
C LEU A 38 -12.38 -6.31 2.79
N GLY A 39 -12.85 -7.22 1.92
CA GLY A 39 -13.63 -8.40 2.32
C GLY A 39 -12.77 -9.53 2.88
N ASP A 40 -13.45 -10.61 3.31
CA ASP A 40 -12.83 -11.72 4.06
C ASP A 40 -12.33 -12.86 3.15
N VAL A 41 -12.61 -12.82 1.85
CA VAL A 41 -12.18 -13.87 0.91
C VAL A 41 -10.78 -13.55 0.41
N TYR A 42 -9.77 -14.16 1.01
CA TYR A 42 -8.35 -13.90 0.77
C TYR A 42 -7.98 -13.79 -0.72
N ARG A 43 -8.43 -14.75 -1.55
CA ARG A 43 -8.10 -14.77 -2.99
C ARG A 43 -8.63 -13.56 -3.75
N ILE A 44 -9.83 -13.10 -3.39
CA ILE A 44 -10.44 -11.90 -3.96
C ILE A 44 -9.68 -10.67 -3.50
N THR A 45 -9.46 -10.54 -2.20
CA THR A 45 -8.71 -9.42 -1.59
C THR A 45 -7.32 -9.29 -2.20
N GLN A 46 -6.59 -10.40 -2.34
CA GLN A 46 -5.26 -10.41 -2.94
C GLN A 46 -5.29 -9.93 -4.40
N ARG A 47 -6.22 -10.46 -5.20
CA ARG A 47 -6.29 -10.15 -6.63
C ARG A 47 -6.87 -8.76 -6.92
N ALA A 48 -7.78 -8.27 -6.08
CA ALA A 48 -8.33 -6.91 -6.16
C ALA A 48 -7.26 -5.83 -5.94
N GLY A 49 -6.19 -6.14 -5.20
CA GLY A 49 -5.14 -5.17 -4.87
C GLY A 49 -4.40 -4.58 -6.07
N TRP A 50 -4.25 -5.33 -7.17
CA TRP A 50 -3.57 -4.81 -8.36
C TRP A 50 -4.44 -3.82 -9.15
N PRO A 51 -5.67 -4.15 -9.57
CA PRO A 51 -6.53 -3.17 -10.21
C PRO A 51 -6.81 -1.97 -9.30
N LEU A 52 -7.01 -2.18 -7.99
CA LEU A 52 -7.20 -1.09 -7.04
C LEU A 52 -6.01 -0.11 -7.03
N SER A 53 -4.78 -0.61 -6.97
CA SER A 53 -3.58 0.23 -7.01
C SER A 53 -3.47 1.04 -8.31
N ASN A 54 -3.89 0.45 -9.44
CA ASN A 54 -3.88 1.15 -10.72
C ASN A 54 -4.99 2.22 -10.80
N CYS A 55 -6.19 1.94 -10.28
CA CYS A 55 -7.26 2.95 -10.18
C CYS A 55 -6.79 4.14 -9.33
N VAL A 56 -6.22 3.89 -8.15
CA VAL A 56 -5.73 4.95 -7.26
C VAL A 56 -4.59 5.74 -7.88
N LYS A 57 -3.74 5.11 -8.68
CA LYS A 57 -2.66 5.80 -9.39
C LYS A 57 -3.18 6.75 -10.47
N LEU A 58 -4.27 6.40 -11.14
CA LEU A 58 -4.90 7.22 -12.18
C LEU A 58 -5.86 8.26 -11.59
N HIS A 59 -6.58 7.91 -10.53
CA HIS A 59 -7.65 8.68 -9.90
C HIS A 59 -7.48 8.68 -8.37
N PRO A 60 -6.45 9.38 -7.83
CA PRO A 60 -6.13 9.37 -6.40
C PRO A 60 -7.24 9.94 -5.51
N GLU A 61 -8.14 10.73 -6.07
CA GLU A 61 -9.30 11.29 -5.36
C GLU A 61 -10.31 10.21 -4.90
N LEU A 62 -10.41 9.09 -5.62
CA LEU A 62 -11.37 8.02 -5.31
C LEU A 62 -11.10 7.33 -3.98
N ILE A 63 -9.86 7.37 -3.48
CA ILE A 63 -9.47 6.70 -2.23
C ILE A 63 -9.85 7.51 -0.97
N GLN A 64 -10.14 8.80 -1.12
CA GLN A 64 -10.32 9.72 0.01
C GLN A 64 -11.32 9.24 1.08
N PRO A 65 -12.49 8.66 0.75
CA PRO A 65 -13.43 8.16 1.75
C PRO A 65 -12.96 6.92 2.53
N TYR A 66 -11.88 6.27 2.08
CA TYR A 66 -11.49 4.94 2.57
C TYR A 66 -10.27 4.93 3.50
N PHE A 67 -9.63 6.06 3.79
CA PHE A 67 -8.42 6.12 4.62
C PHE A 67 -8.61 5.48 6.00
N SER A 68 -9.77 5.69 6.65
CA SER A 68 -10.06 5.06 7.95
C SER A 68 -10.06 3.53 7.87
N GLN A 69 -10.63 2.98 6.81
CA GLN A 69 -10.70 1.53 6.60
C GLN A 69 -9.33 0.94 6.24
N LEU A 70 -8.55 1.65 5.41
CA LEU A 70 -7.19 1.24 5.06
C LEU A 70 -6.27 1.25 6.28
N LEU A 71 -6.37 2.28 7.13
CA LEU A 71 -5.62 2.35 8.37
C LEU A 71 -5.94 1.18 9.29
N LYS A 72 -7.22 0.81 9.45
CA LYS A 72 -7.62 -0.38 10.22
C LYS A 72 -6.94 -1.65 9.70
N GLN A 73 -6.76 -1.80 8.37
CA GLN A 73 -6.06 -2.97 7.81
C GLN A 73 -4.56 -2.98 8.16
N LEU A 74 -3.94 -1.83 8.34
CA LEU A 74 -2.53 -1.75 8.76
C LEU A 74 -2.35 -2.05 10.25
N GLU A 75 -3.32 -1.68 11.07
CA GLU A 75 -3.27 -1.82 12.54
C GLU A 75 -3.71 -3.20 13.06
N ARG A 76 -4.43 -3.98 12.25
CA ARG A 76 -4.90 -5.32 12.66
C ARG A 76 -3.77 -6.35 12.56
N ASP A 77 -3.61 -7.17 13.60
CA ASP A 77 -2.60 -8.23 13.63
C ASP A 77 -3.03 -9.49 12.88
N ASP A 78 -4.34 -9.73 12.76
CA ASP A 78 -4.94 -10.89 12.12
C ASP A 78 -5.08 -10.79 10.59
N VAL A 79 -4.64 -9.67 10.00
CA VAL A 79 -4.70 -9.44 8.55
C VAL A 79 -3.57 -10.16 7.82
N HIS A 80 -3.93 -10.88 6.76
CA HIS A 80 -2.92 -11.53 5.91
C HIS A 80 -1.94 -10.51 5.33
N VAL A 81 -0.65 -10.87 5.31
CA VAL A 81 0.45 -9.98 4.86
C VAL A 81 0.25 -9.40 3.46
N ALA A 82 -0.44 -10.13 2.56
CA ALA A 82 -0.75 -9.62 1.23
C ALA A 82 -1.70 -8.42 1.24
N VAL A 83 -2.60 -8.33 2.22
CA VAL A 83 -3.49 -7.18 2.41
C VAL A 83 -2.68 -5.96 2.83
N ARG A 84 -1.84 -6.10 3.87
CA ARG A 84 -0.93 -5.02 4.30
C ARG A 84 -0.05 -4.54 3.15
N ARG A 85 0.57 -5.49 2.41
CA ARG A 85 1.39 -5.17 1.24
C ARG A 85 0.62 -4.32 0.21
N ASN A 86 -0.61 -4.69 -0.10
CA ASN A 86 -1.42 -3.97 -1.08
C ASN A 86 -1.88 -2.60 -0.56
N VAL A 87 -2.17 -2.47 0.74
CA VAL A 87 -2.49 -1.17 1.35
C VAL A 87 -1.30 -0.23 1.28
N VAL A 88 -0.11 -0.62 1.76
CA VAL A 88 1.08 0.25 1.67
C VAL A 88 1.51 0.51 0.24
N ARG A 89 1.26 -0.43 -0.68
CA ARG A 89 1.51 -0.22 -2.10
C ARG A 89 0.68 0.92 -2.66
N LEU A 90 -0.63 0.94 -2.41
CA LEU A 90 -1.51 1.99 -2.94
C LEU A 90 -1.28 3.34 -2.28
N LEU A 91 -0.94 3.39 -0.99
CA LEU A 91 -0.66 4.63 -0.25
C LEU A 91 0.54 5.42 -0.80
N GLN A 92 1.44 4.78 -1.55
CA GLN A 92 2.54 5.48 -2.23
C GLN A 92 2.07 6.51 -3.26
N PHE A 93 0.87 6.34 -3.83
CA PHE A 93 0.36 7.11 -4.97
C PHE A 93 -0.63 8.21 -4.58
N VAL A 94 -0.89 8.41 -3.28
CA VAL A 94 -1.91 9.35 -2.80
C VAL A 94 -1.37 10.29 -1.73
N ASP A 95 -1.95 11.47 -1.64
CA ASP A 95 -1.68 12.38 -0.54
C ASP A 95 -2.51 11.96 0.67
N ILE A 96 -1.80 11.70 1.77
CA ILE A 96 -2.42 11.22 3.01
C ILE A 96 -2.91 12.43 3.80
N PRO A 97 -4.23 12.49 4.12
CA PRO A 97 -4.78 13.59 4.90
C PRO A 97 -4.09 13.71 6.27
N LYS A 98 -3.81 14.93 6.72
CA LYS A 98 -3.06 15.21 7.96
C LYS A 98 -3.53 14.41 9.17
N ARG A 99 -4.85 14.26 9.32
CA ARG A 99 -5.46 13.49 10.43
C ARG A 99 -5.08 12.00 10.48
N TYR A 100 -4.58 11.44 9.37
CA TYR A 100 -4.16 10.03 9.29
C TYR A 100 -2.64 9.86 9.25
N GLN A 101 -1.87 10.95 9.01
CA GLN A 101 -0.42 10.86 8.79
C GLN A 101 0.31 10.23 9.96
N GLY A 102 0.05 10.65 11.20
CA GLY A 102 0.73 10.10 12.38
C GLY A 102 0.55 8.59 12.49
N ARG A 103 -0.69 8.11 12.50
CA ARG A 103 -0.99 6.68 12.65
C ARG A 103 -0.51 5.83 11.46
N ILE A 104 -0.59 6.36 10.24
CA ILE A 104 -0.05 5.67 9.06
C ILE A 104 1.48 5.65 9.10
N PHE A 105 2.12 6.74 9.56
CA PHE A 105 3.56 6.77 9.77
C PHE A 105 3.99 5.69 10.77
N ASP A 106 3.36 5.63 11.94
CA ASP A 106 3.68 4.65 12.98
C ASP A 106 3.52 3.21 12.47
N ALA A 107 2.42 2.92 11.77
CA ALA A 107 2.21 1.61 11.17
C ALA A 107 3.30 1.27 10.14
N CYS A 108 3.63 2.20 9.24
CA CYS A 108 4.68 2.02 8.24
C CYS A 108 6.08 1.91 8.87
N TYR A 109 6.36 2.68 9.91
CA TYR A 109 7.60 2.61 10.66
C TYR A 109 7.80 1.21 11.26
N ASN A 110 6.79 0.67 11.93
CA ASN A 110 6.83 -0.67 12.52
C ASN A 110 7.01 -1.76 11.45
N LEU A 111 6.31 -1.67 10.33
CA LEU A 111 6.47 -2.60 9.20
C LEU A 111 7.87 -2.53 8.57
N LEU A 112 8.47 -1.35 8.48
CA LEU A 112 9.84 -1.17 8.00
C LEU A 112 10.86 -1.74 9.00
N ALA A 113 10.64 -1.50 10.29
CA ALA A 113 11.55 -1.88 11.37
C ALA A 113 11.61 -3.40 11.59
N ASP A 114 10.56 -4.14 11.24
CA ASP A 114 10.51 -5.59 11.43
C ASP A 114 11.20 -6.32 10.26
N PRO A 115 12.37 -6.95 10.48
CA PRO A 115 13.10 -7.69 9.45
C PRO A 115 12.37 -8.96 9.00
N ALA A 116 11.39 -9.45 9.75
CA ALA A 116 10.58 -10.62 9.38
C ALA A 116 9.52 -10.29 8.32
N GLN A 117 9.20 -9.02 8.10
CA GLN A 117 8.26 -8.62 7.06
C GLN A 117 8.83 -8.87 5.66
N PRO A 118 8.01 -9.28 4.69
CA PRO A 118 8.42 -9.38 3.30
C PRO A 118 9.04 -8.09 2.79
N VAL A 119 10.08 -8.21 1.95
CA VAL A 119 10.81 -7.05 1.40
C VAL A 119 9.88 -6.02 0.77
N ALA A 120 8.86 -6.46 0.03
CA ALA A 120 7.90 -5.54 -0.61
C ALA A 120 7.11 -4.71 0.42
N VAL A 121 6.71 -5.32 1.55
CA VAL A 121 6.04 -4.61 2.64
C VAL A 121 6.95 -3.52 3.21
N ARG A 122 8.19 -3.88 3.55
CA ARG A 122 9.18 -2.96 4.10
C ARG A 122 9.51 -1.80 3.15
N VAL A 123 9.70 -2.11 1.87
CA VAL A 123 10.04 -1.14 0.81
C VAL A 123 8.90 -0.15 0.55
N PHE A 124 7.66 -0.61 0.50
CA PHE A 124 6.51 0.27 0.32
C PHE A 124 6.25 1.12 1.56
N SER A 125 6.35 0.54 2.74
CA SER A 125 6.23 1.25 4.02
C SER A 125 7.28 2.35 4.17
N MET A 126 8.55 2.07 3.79
CA MET A 126 9.62 3.07 3.73
C MET A 126 9.21 4.27 2.86
N THR A 127 8.67 4.03 1.69
CA THR A 127 8.27 5.10 0.76
C THR A 127 7.12 5.94 1.34
N VAL A 128 6.12 5.30 1.94
CA VAL A 128 4.98 5.99 2.56
C VAL A 128 5.44 6.80 3.77
N ALA A 129 6.24 6.22 4.66
CA ALA A 129 6.74 6.91 5.84
C ALA A 129 7.63 8.11 5.48
N ALA A 130 8.54 7.95 4.50
CA ALA A 130 9.39 9.05 4.04
C ALA A 130 8.59 10.18 3.38
N LYS A 131 7.52 9.85 2.66
CA LYS A 131 6.61 10.86 2.09
C LYS A 131 5.92 11.68 3.17
N ILE A 132 5.47 11.06 4.25
CA ILE A 132 4.85 11.75 5.39
C ILE A 132 5.88 12.60 6.13
N ALA A 133 7.11 12.10 6.29
CA ALA A 133 8.20 12.75 7.01
C ALA A 133 8.99 13.77 6.18
N ASN A 134 8.57 14.08 4.95
CA ASN A 134 9.34 14.87 3.99
C ASN A 134 9.86 16.20 4.56
N ASP A 135 9.08 16.88 5.38
CA ASP A 135 9.44 18.16 6.01
C ASP A 135 9.86 18.01 7.49
N GLN A 136 10.21 16.79 7.94
CA GLN A 136 10.55 16.46 9.31
C GLN A 136 11.91 15.74 9.39
N PRO A 137 13.03 16.49 9.47
CA PRO A 137 14.39 15.91 9.41
C PRO A 137 14.66 14.85 10.48
N GLU A 138 14.07 14.99 11.67
CA GLU A 138 14.20 14.03 12.77
C GLU A 138 13.61 12.68 12.41
N LEU A 139 12.37 12.65 11.90
CA LEU A 139 11.72 11.42 11.46
C LEU A 139 12.44 10.77 10.26
N LEU A 140 12.95 11.58 9.34
CA LEU A 140 13.79 11.06 8.25
C LEU A 140 15.07 10.44 8.78
N GLY A 141 15.68 11.02 9.84
CA GLY A 141 16.84 10.46 10.54
C GLY A 141 16.54 9.07 11.13
N GLU A 142 15.41 8.92 11.81
CA GLU A 142 14.97 7.66 12.37
C GLU A 142 14.73 6.58 11.26
N LEU A 143 14.09 6.97 10.16
CA LEU A 143 13.89 6.07 9.02
C LEU A 143 15.22 5.59 8.42
N ARG A 144 16.24 6.47 8.30
CA ARG A 144 17.59 6.11 7.85
C ARG A 144 18.25 5.10 8.78
N MET A 145 18.17 5.33 10.09
CA MET A 145 18.74 4.40 11.09
C MET A 145 18.11 3.02 10.97
N ILE A 146 16.78 2.92 10.85
CA ILE A 146 16.09 1.65 10.72
C ILE A 146 16.39 0.97 9.37
N ALA A 147 16.45 1.72 8.28
CA ALA A 147 16.74 1.17 6.96
C ALA A 147 18.14 0.53 6.89
N THR A 148 19.09 1.02 7.70
CA THR A 148 20.47 0.51 7.74
C THR A 148 20.74 -0.49 8.88
N LYS A 149 19.79 -0.70 9.80
CA LYS A 149 19.97 -1.52 10.99
C LYS A 149 20.27 -3.00 10.70
N TYR A 150 19.72 -3.56 9.63
CA TYR A 150 19.85 -4.98 9.30
C TYR A 150 20.46 -5.20 7.92
N PRO A 151 21.74 -4.89 7.71
CA PRO A 151 22.39 -4.97 6.39
C PRO A 151 22.41 -6.40 5.85
N GLN A 152 22.45 -7.42 6.73
CA GLN A 152 22.51 -8.84 6.37
C GLN A 152 21.21 -9.35 5.71
N VAL A 153 20.07 -8.71 5.95
CA VAL A 153 18.78 -9.08 5.33
C VAL A 153 18.33 -8.08 4.27
N ALA A 154 19.16 -7.08 3.99
CA ALA A 154 18.86 -6.06 2.98
C ALA A 154 19.13 -6.62 1.56
N THR A 155 18.07 -6.89 0.81
CA THR A 155 18.16 -7.28 -0.60
C THR A 155 18.63 -6.12 -1.49
N ALA A 156 19.07 -6.43 -2.71
CA ALA A 156 19.44 -5.40 -3.70
C ALA A 156 18.28 -4.40 -3.94
N GLY A 157 17.04 -4.90 -4.03
CA GLY A 157 15.86 -4.06 -4.20
C GLY A 157 15.59 -3.15 -3.00
N PHE A 158 15.79 -3.66 -1.77
CA PHE A 158 15.67 -2.86 -0.55
C PHE A 158 16.72 -1.74 -0.53
N ARG A 159 18.00 -2.07 -0.76
CA ARG A 159 19.09 -1.08 -0.80
C ARG A 159 18.88 -0.03 -1.89
N SER A 160 18.43 -0.43 -3.07
CA SER A 160 18.11 0.51 -4.17
C SER A 160 17.01 1.49 -3.76
N ARG A 161 15.96 1.01 -3.08
CA ARG A 161 14.89 1.87 -2.59
C ARG A 161 15.37 2.80 -1.47
N SER A 162 16.17 2.31 -0.51
CA SER A 162 16.74 3.12 0.57
C SER A 162 17.55 4.29 0.03
N ARG A 163 18.43 4.04 -0.93
CA ARG A 163 19.21 5.11 -1.59
C ARG A 163 18.29 6.14 -2.26
N ARG A 164 17.29 5.70 -3.00
CA ARG A 164 16.39 6.60 -3.73
C ARG A 164 15.50 7.43 -2.82
N VAL A 165 15.01 6.86 -1.73
CA VAL A 165 13.98 7.46 -0.87
C VAL A 165 14.57 8.18 0.34
N LEU A 166 15.65 7.64 0.92
CA LEU A 166 16.26 8.13 2.17
C LEU A 166 17.69 8.62 1.99
N GLY A 167 18.33 8.33 0.86
CA GLY A 167 19.73 8.69 0.61
C GLY A 167 20.75 7.81 1.33
N VAL A 168 20.39 6.56 1.71
CA VAL A 168 21.25 5.61 2.45
C VAL A 168 21.27 4.23 1.82
#